data_47776fd8120c0ddf81a2abb6dabe7488
#
_entry.id   47776fd8120c0ddf81a2abb6dabe7488
#
_cell.length_a   1.000
_cell.length_b   1.000
_cell.length_c   1.000
_cell.angle_alpha   90.00
_cell.angle_beta   90.00
_cell.angle_gamma   90.00
#
_symmetry.space_group_name_H-M   'P 1'
#
loop_
_entity.id
_entity.type
_entity.pdbx_description
1 polymer ?
#
loop_
_entity_poly.entity_id
_entity_poly.type
_entity_poly.pdbx_seq_one_letter_code
_entity_poly.pdbx_strand_id
1 'polypeptide(L)'
;MSDVHFHDVFAEFQDGSFSGLPVTVNGDTRLAAIRTMESQLTSTRLFNENYFAFRAALDDVVNRGIQFVAFPGDFSDDGQPVHVRGFRNILDEYHQNHGIEFFIITGNHDPGRPFSTPAGKFNYLGEKGKRQPVFSSEHPVCTGEDSRGIATEMSHGVICTDEVKHLGYEGLLNELGYHGMIPKENYIYFETPFSSYNMDNYGFDTALDESSYANRLYEICSEGAGGQYREDHFTNCFDVMDMSYLAEPAVGLWLLAIDGNVYIPNQNADTILADNPRNFGGPGNAGYNAIVTHKSHLIEWIEDVAKRAKKHGKQLVAFSHYPAVDFYNDASDEIKELWGHGRFQTLRLPDAEVSNLLANTGLQLHVGGHMHMNDTGMAMDEITGNRLYNIQVPSIAGYVPAYKILHFSQESKVEIETIVLENVPGFDTLFALYQKEWDLLDDYGVDGIWNRDVLTASNYYEFSDWHMRELSRLRFLPNEWPQGIRDKLETMTGKDILLSTLPSSHLLKEEEADSIINQYGYTARDFENWDGMNLSVDFYRIRNAGSLAFADIPADRLNQYAILNDMLNHTEIVVSDDNHLFRTQFGLLFSVMKKFATGYPDDHFLIDLDEGSIRSLKEISNPFLGK
;
A
#
# COMPACT_ATOMS: atom_id res chain seq x y z
N MET A 1 -10.73 -2.53 -3.40
CA MET A 1 -9.41 -2.54 -4.09
C MET A 1 -8.58 -1.39 -3.55
N SER A 2 -7.34 -1.60 -3.13
CA SER A 2 -6.49 -0.53 -2.57
C SER A 2 -5.20 -0.40 -3.37
N ASP A 3 -4.55 0.77 -3.25
CA ASP A 3 -3.22 0.99 -3.80
C ASP A 3 -3.12 0.57 -5.28
N VAL A 4 -4.10 1.02 -6.06
CA VAL A 4 -4.18 0.73 -7.49
C VAL A 4 -3.01 1.41 -8.22
N HIS A 5 -2.58 2.59 -7.78
CA HIS A 5 -1.48 3.36 -8.39
C HIS A 5 -1.59 3.42 -9.91
N PHE A 6 -2.79 3.71 -10.38
CA PHE A 6 -3.11 3.64 -11.79
C PHE A 6 -2.24 4.60 -12.63
N HIS A 7 -1.53 4.01 -13.58
CA HIS A 7 -0.79 4.69 -14.63
C HIS A 7 -1.43 4.31 -15.98
N ASP A 8 -2.04 5.27 -16.66
CA ASP A 8 -2.63 5.00 -17.97
C ASP A 8 -1.53 4.82 -19.00
N VAL A 9 -1.25 3.58 -19.38
CA VAL A 9 -0.22 3.26 -20.37
C VAL A 9 -0.59 3.67 -21.78
N PHE A 10 -1.87 3.93 -22.04
CA PHE A 10 -2.37 4.42 -23.32
C PHE A 10 -2.84 5.87 -23.25
N ALA A 11 -2.32 6.60 -22.26
CA ALA A 11 -2.66 7.99 -22.03
C ALA A 11 -2.38 8.88 -23.24
N GLU A 12 -3.33 9.76 -23.54
CA GLU A 12 -3.17 10.83 -24.53
C GLU A 12 -2.88 12.14 -23.80
N PHE A 13 -1.71 12.68 -24.02
CA PHE A 13 -1.34 14.02 -23.57
C PHE A 13 -2.10 15.03 -24.41
N GLN A 14 -3.04 15.76 -23.84
CA GLN A 14 -3.97 16.64 -24.57
C GLN A 14 -3.27 17.78 -25.31
N ASP A 15 -2.10 18.19 -24.85
CA ASP A 15 -1.26 19.21 -25.48
C ASP A 15 -0.37 18.63 -26.61
N GLY A 16 -0.43 17.31 -26.85
CA GLY A 16 0.37 16.60 -27.85
C GLY A 16 1.87 16.56 -27.57
N SER A 17 2.30 16.90 -26.36
CA SER A 17 3.72 17.02 -25.99
C SER A 17 4.47 15.69 -25.95
N PHE A 18 3.79 14.60 -25.59
CA PHE A 18 4.33 13.25 -25.53
C PHE A 18 3.33 12.23 -26.06
N SER A 19 3.77 11.41 -27.02
CA SER A 19 2.91 10.40 -27.65
C SER A 19 3.20 8.97 -27.20
N GLY A 20 4.30 8.73 -26.47
CA GLY A 20 4.73 7.39 -26.11
C GLY A 20 5.34 6.60 -27.26
N LEU A 21 5.44 5.28 -27.11
CA LEU A 21 6.09 4.35 -28.03
C LEU A 21 5.06 3.45 -28.75
N PRO A 22 5.27 3.09 -30.03
CA PRO A 22 4.37 2.19 -30.73
C PRO A 22 4.44 0.77 -30.16
N VAL A 23 3.28 0.19 -29.89
CA VAL A 23 3.09 -1.19 -29.42
C VAL A 23 1.91 -1.82 -30.16
N THR A 24 1.95 -3.14 -30.36
CA THR A 24 0.85 -3.87 -31.01
C THR A 24 -0.08 -4.44 -29.95
N VAL A 25 -1.37 -4.08 -30.02
CA VAL A 25 -2.42 -4.58 -29.14
C VAL A 25 -3.53 -5.19 -30.00
N ASN A 26 -3.77 -6.48 -29.88
CA ASN A 26 -4.78 -7.20 -30.66
C ASN A 26 -4.67 -7.00 -32.21
N GLY A 27 -3.45 -6.81 -32.71
CA GLY A 27 -3.18 -6.60 -34.13
C GLY A 27 -3.17 -5.14 -34.58
N ASP A 28 -3.60 -4.21 -33.73
CA ASP A 28 -3.59 -2.77 -34.00
C ASP A 28 -2.39 -2.10 -33.35
N THR A 29 -1.84 -1.05 -33.99
CA THR A 29 -0.78 -0.24 -33.39
C THR A 29 -1.39 0.84 -32.51
N ARG A 30 -1.01 0.83 -31.22
CA ARG A 30 -1.31 1.88 -30.25
C ARG A 30 -0.01 2.56 -29.81
N LEU A 31 -0.12 3.74 -29.22
CA LEU A 31 1.01 4.44 -28.59
C LEU A 31 0.93 4.22 -27.08
N ALA A 32 2.07 3.86 -26.47
CA ALA A 32 2.16 3.56 -25.04
C ALA A 32 3.13 4.53 -24.33
N ALA A 33 2.59 5.30 -23.39
CA ALA A 33 3.34 6.18 -22.51
C ALA A 33 3.66 5.42 -21.21
N ILE A 34 4.81 4.75 -21.17
CA ILE A 34 5.17 3.83 -20.09
C ILE A 34 6.44 4.26 -19.33
N ARG A 35 6.60 3.72 -18.14
CA ARG A 35 7.80 3.89 -17.32
C ARG A 35 8.83 2.80 -17.66
N THR A 36 10.10 3.03 -17.37
CA THR A 36 11.18 2.04 -17.56
C THR A 36 10.96 0.82 -16.64
N MET A 37 11.41 -0.36 -17.08
CA MET A 37 11.38 -1.56 -16.24
C MET A 37 12.27 -1.40 -15.00
N GLU A 38 13.44 -0.79 -15.13
CA GLU A 38 14.31 -0.45 -14.01
C GLU A 38 13.56 0.32 -12.91
N SER A 39 12.70 1.28 -13.28
CA SER A 39 11.94 2.06 -12.31
C SER A 39 10.85 1.26 -11.61
N GLN A 40 10.24 0.30 -12.31
CA GLN A 40 9.26 -0.61 -11.71
C GLN A 40 9.94 -1.56 -10.73
N LEU A 41 11.01 -2.21 -11.13
CA LEU A 41 11.72 -3.21 -10.33
C LEU A 41 12.50 -2.62 -9.13
N THR A 42 12.60 -1.29 -9.06
CA THR A 42 13.13 -0.55 -7.89
C THR A 42 12.05 0.19 -7.10
N SER A 43 10.80 0.08 -7.50
CA SER A 43 9.61 0.61 -6.81
C SER A 43 8.79 -0.52 -6.18
N THR A 44 7.99 -0.22 -5.18
CA THR A 44 7.01 -1.17 -4.62
C THR A 44 5.79 -1.38 -5.52
N ARG A 45 5.80 -0.87 -6.75
CA ARG A 45 4.66 -0.82 -7.67
C ARG A 45 5.06 -1.17 -9.09
N LEU A 46 4.27 -2.03 -9.73
CA LEU A 46 4.27 -2.27 -11.17
C LEU A 46 3.37 -1.20 -11.83
N PHE A 47 3.97 -0.14 -12.35
CA PHE A 47 3.20 1.00 -12.90
C PHE A 47 2.45 0.65 -14.17
N ASN A 48 3.11 -0.02 -15.12
CA ASN A 48 2.61 -0.18 -16.47
C ASN A 48 1.62 -1.36 -16.59
N GLU A 49 1.99 -2.52 -16.10
CA GLU A 49 1.17 -3.74 -16.16
C GLU A 49 -0.08 -3.62 -15.28
N ASN A 50 -0.04 -2.75 -14.28
CA ASN A 50 -1.18 -2.45 -13.43
C ASN A 50 -2.40 -1.92 -14.20
N TYR A 51 -2.22 -1.26 -15.35
CA TYR A 51 -3.32 -0.91 -16.25
C TYR A 51 -4.16 -2.15 -16.63
N PHE A 52 -3.49 -3.23 -17.00
CA PHE A 52 -4.15 -4.49 -17.39
C PHE A 52 -4.73 -5.22 -16.17
N ALA A 53 -3.98 -5.23 -15.05
CA ALA A 53 -4.44 -5.84 -13.80
C ALA A 53 -5.70 -5.15 -13.24
N PHE A 54 -5.77 -3.83 -13.31
CA PHE A 54 -6.94 -3.07 -12.87
C PHE A 54 -8.19 -3.39 -13.70
N ARG A 55 -8.05 -3.45 -15.03
CA ARG A 55 -9.17 -3.86 -15.91
C ARG A 55 -9.60 -5.30 -15.63
N ALA A 56 -8.65 -6.23 -15.48
CA ALA A 56 -8.96 -7.63 -15.14
C ALA A 56 -9.68 -7.76 -13.80
N ALA A 57 -9.30 -6.96 -12.80
CA ALA A 57 -9.99 -6.92 -11.51
C ALA A 57 -11.43 -6.40 -11.64
N LEU A 58 -11.65 -5.36 -12.44
CA LEU A 58 -13.00 -4.84 -12.69
C LEU A 58 -13.86 -5.82 -13.51
N ASP A 59 -13.29 -6.53 -14.48
CA ASP A 59 -13.97 -7.58 -15.21
C ASP A 59 -14.41 -8.74 -14.29
N ASP A 60 -13.57 -9.11 -13.31
CA ASP A 60 -13.93 -10.11 -12.31
C ASP A 60 -15.05 -9.61 -11.38
N VAL A 61 -15.02 -8.33 -10.98
CA VAL A 61 -16.11 -7.68 -10.23
C VAL A 61 -17.44 -7.77 -10.98
N VAL A 62 -17.43 -7.47 -12.29
CA VAL A 62 -18.62 -7.62 -13.16
C VAL A 62 -19.09 -9.06 -13.19
N ASN A 63 -18.19 -10.01 -13.42
CA ASN A 63 -18.52 -11.44 -13.51
C ASN A 63 -19.11 -12.00 -12.20
N ARG A 64 -18.70 -11.46 -11.06
CA ARG A 64 -19.24 -11.80 -9.73
C ARG A 64 -20.54 -11.07 -9.39
N GLY A 65 -20.98 -10.11 -10.20
CA GLY A 65 -22.19 -9.32 -9.97
C GLY A 65 -22.09 -8.35 -8.79
N ILE A 66 -20.86 -7.91 -8.47
CA ILE A 66 -20.61 -6.93 -7.40
C ILE A 66 -21.02 -5.54 -7.89
N GLN A 67 -21.79 -4.82 -7.08
CA GLN A 67 -22.32 -3.50 -7.42
C GLN A 67 -21.53 -2.33 -6.82
N PHE A 68 -20.85 -2.53 -5.69
CA PHE A 68 -20.14 -1.48 -4.96
C PHE A 68 -18.66 -1.80 -4.87
N VAL A 69 -17.82 -0.85 -5.28
CA VAL A 69 -16.36 -0.96 -5.20
C VAL A 69 -15.80 0.25 -4.46
N ALA A 70 -15.07 0.01 -3.37
CA ALA A 70 -14.37 1.05 -2.63
C ALA A 70 -12.86 1.04 -2.95
N PHE A 71 -12.28 2.24 -3.06
CA PHE A 71 -10.83 2.47 -3.22
C PHE A 71 -10.29 3.22 -2.00
N PRO A 72 -9.69 2.52 -1.04
CA PRO A 72 -9.07 3.12 0.13
C PRO A 72 -7.70 3.76 -0.20
N GLY A 73 -7.70 4.76 -1.06
CA GLY A 73 -6.54 5.59 -1.39
C GLY A 73 -5.53 5.00 -2.38
N ASP A 74 -4.57 5.84 -2.75
CA ASP A 74 -3.51 5.57 -3.72
C ASP A 74 -4.03 4.94 -5.02
N PHE A 75 -5.11 5.53 -5.55
CA PHE A 75 -5.76 5.05 -6.77
C PHE A 75 -5.00 5.47 -8.05
N SER A 76 -4.18 6.54 -8.01
CA SER A 76 -3.43 7.05 -9.16
C SER A 76 -1.91 7.05 -8.96
N ASP A 77 -1.13 7.13 -10.03
CA ASP A 77 0.32 7.36 -9.97
C ASP A 77 0.58 8.86 -9.75
N ASP A 78 0.59 9.28 -8.48
CA ASP A 78 0.91 10.60 -7.96
C ASP A 78 -0.06 11.74 -8.38
N GLY A 79 -1.34 11.45 -8.66
CA GLY A 79 -2.35 12.48 -8.93
C GLY A 79 -2.09 13.31 -10.19
N GLN A 80 -1.45 12.75 -11.21
CA GLN A 80 -1.16 13.43 -12.48
C GLN A 80 -2.43 13.52 -13.34
N PRO A 81 -2.78 14.68 -13.93
CA PRO A 81 -3.99 14.88 -14.74
C PRO A 81 -4.21 13.81 -15.80
N VAL A 82 -3.15 13.45 -16.52
CA VAL A 82 -3.20 12.44 -17.59
C VAL A 82 -3.64 11.07 -17.09
N HIS A 83 -3.15 10.63 -15.94
CA HIS A 83 -3.48 9.32 -15.35
C HIS A 83 -4.80 9.35 -14.58
N VAL A 84 -5.11 10.43 -13.86
CA VAL A 84 -6.40 10.62 -13.16
C VAL A 84 -7.55 10.62 -14.17
N ARG A 85 -7.39 11.26 -15.31
CA ARG A 85 -8.37 11.26 -16.41
C ARG A 85 -8.57 9.85 -16.99
N GLY A 86 -7.48 9.09 -17.20
CA GLY A 86 -7.55 7.69 -17.63
C GLY A 86 -8.28 6.81 -16.63
N PHE A 87 -7.99 6.96 -15.35
CA PHE A 87 -8.68 6.26 -14.27
C PHE A 87 -10.18 6.57 -14.26
N ARG A 88 -10.55 7.86 -14.27
CA ARG A 88 -11.95 8.30 -14.38
C ARG A 88 -12.66 7.67 -15.58
N ASN A 89 -12.03 7.69 -16.77
CA ASN A 89 -12.65 7.14 -17.97
C ASN A 89 -12.97 5.65 -17.83
N ILE A 90 -12.10 4.87 -17.17
CA ILE A 90 -12.37 3.47 -16.89
C ILE A 90 -13.53 3.32 -15.89
N LEU A 91 -13.55 4.10 -14.82
CA LEU A 91 -14.65 4.04 -13.84
C LEU A 91 -15.99 4.41 -14.50
N ASP A 92 -16.01 5.45 -15.33
CA ASP A 92 -17.20 5.86 -16.09
C ASP A 92 -17.67 4.76 -17.05
N GLU A 93 -16.73 4.08 -17.74
CA GLU A 93 -17.03 2.94 -18.63
C GLU A 93 -17.73 1.82 -17.86
N TYR A 94 -17.18 1.38 -16.71
CA TYR A 94 -17.77 0.29 -15.93
C TYR A 94 -19.06 0.70 -15.20
N HIS A 95 -19.17 1.96 -14.77
CA HIS A 95 -20.42 2.50 -14.23
C HIS A 95 -21.54 2.48 -15.27
N GLN A 96 -21.29 3.02 -16.47
CA GLN A 96 -22.30 3.13 -17.54
C GLN A 96 -22.69 1.77 -18.11
N ASN A 97 -21.75 0.85 -18.31
CA ASN A 97 -21.98 -0.42 -18.96
C ASN A 97 -22.49 -1.51 -18.01
N HIS A 98 -22.14 -1.44 -16.72
CA HIS A 98 -22.39 -2.52 -15.75
C HIS A 98 -23.08 -2.06 -14.47
N GLY A 99 -23.29 -0.75 -14.28
CA GLY A 99 -23.97 -0.20 -13.10
C GLY A 99 -23.15 -0.29 -11.82
N ILE A 100 -21.82 -0.41 -11.91
CA ILE A 100 -20.94 -0.42 -10.73
C ILE A 100 -20.88 0.98 -10.15
N GLU A 101 -21.08 1.10 -8.83
CA GLU A 101 -20.89 2.33 -8.09
C GLU A 101 -19.52 2.31 -7.38
N PHE A 102 -18.75 3.38 -7.58
CA PHE A 102 -17.42 3.52 -7.03
C PHE A 102 -17.40 4.52 -5.87
N PHE A 103 -16.61 4.21 -4.83
CA PHE A 103 -16.41 5.02 -3.63
C PHE A 103 -14.92 5.22 -3.40
N ILE A 104 -14.42 6.43 -3.67
CA ILE A 104 -13.00 6.74 -3.65
C ILE A 104 -12.69 7.61 -2.43
N ILE A 105 -11.59 7.32 -1.74
CA ILE A 105 -10.96 8.24 -0.79
C ILE A 105 -9.49 8.43 -1.17
N THR A 106 -8.90 9.55 -0.79
CA THR A 106 -7.53 9.92 -1.13
C THR A 106 -6.50 9.14 -0.31
N GLY A 107 -5.36 8.84 -0.95
CA GLY A 107 -4.15 8.35 -0.30
C GLY A 107 -3.00 9.35 -0.38
N ASN A 108 -1.80 8.97 0.06
CA ASN A 108 -0.65 9.89 0.10
C ASN A 108 -0.03 10.19 -1.28
N HIS A 109 -0.37 9.43 -2.29
CA HIS A 109 -0.01 9.69 -3.68
C HIS A 109 -1.07 10.53 -4.42
N ASP A 110 -2.30 10.61 -3.92
CA ASP A 110 -3.40 11.35 -4.56
C ASP A 110 -4.26 12.12 -3.55
N PRO A 111 -3.83 13.34 -3.18
CA PRO A 111 -2.69 14.14 -3.63
C PRO A 111 -1.46 14.03 -2.72
N GLY A 112 -0.27 14.21 -3.30
CA GLY A 112 0.97 14.32 -2.51
C GLY A 112 1.11 15.63 -1.71
N ARG A 113 0.30 16.64 -2.01
CA ARG A 113 0.18 17.95 -1.33
C ARG A 113 -1.27 18.43 -1.43
N PRO A 114 -1.74 19.29 -0.50
CA PRO A 114 -3.13 19.74 -0.52
C PRO A 114 -3.46 20.61 -1.75
N PHE A 115 -2.45 21.28 -2.29
CA PHE A 115 -2.55 22.13 -3.47
C PHE A 115 -1.74 21.59 -4.65
N SER A 116 -2.11 22.03 -5.87
CA SER A 116 -1.42 21.63 -7.08
C SER A 116 0.09 21.91 -7.01
N THR A 117 0.91 20.94 -7.46
CA THR A 117 2.36 20.96 -7.27
C THR A 117 3.10 20.68 -8.58
N PRO A 118 4.09 21.51 -8.97
CA PRO A 118 4.98 21.18 -10.09
C PRO A 118 5.66 19.83 -9.86
N ALA A 119 5.56 18.94 -10.85
CA ALA A 119 6.00 17.57 -10.72
C ALA A 119 6.45 16.96 -12.05
N GLY A 120 6.81 15.69 -12.06
CA GLY A 120 7.18 14.93 -13.23
C GLY A 120 8.03 13.72 -12.89
N LYS A 121 8.49 13.03 -13.92
CA LYS A 121 9.26 11.78 -13.81
C LYS A 121 10.44 11.81 -14.78
N PHE A 122 11.59 11.26 -14.32
CA PHE A 122 12.78 11.08 -15.17
C PHE A 122 12.74 9.82 -16.01
N ASN A 123 11.83 8.92 -15.75
CA ASN A 123 11.89 7.51 -16.11
C ASN A 123 10.72 7.01 -16.97
N TYR A 124 10.09 7.90 -17.76
CA TYR A 124 9.34 7.39 -18.91
C TYR A 124 10.30 6.70 -19.87
N LEU A 125 9.80 5.66 -20.55
CA LEU A 125 10.57 4.97 -21.59
C LEU A 125 10.42 5.72 -22.91
N GLY A 126 11.54 6.09 -23.51
CA GLY A 126 11.64 6.74 -24.79
C GLY A 126 12.15 5.81 -25.89
N GLU A 127 12.37 6.37 -27.08
CA GLU A 127 12.91 5.63 -28.22
C GLU A 127 14.26 4.97 -27.90
N LYS A 128 14.47 3.78 -28.45
CA LYS A 128 15.73 3.00 -28.36
C LYS A 128 16.09 2.63 -26.91
N GLY A 129 15.09 2.46 -26.04
CA GLY A 129 15.32 2.09 -24.64
C GLY A 129 15.82 3.23 -23.74
N LYS A 130 15.97 4.45 -24.25
CA LYS A 130 16.44 5.60 -23.47
C LYS A 130 15.35 6.10 -22.52
N ARG A 131 15.77 6.70 -21.40
CA ARG A 131 14.86 7.44 -20.52
C ARG A 131 14.34 8.69 -21.22
N GLN A 132 13.06 9.01 -20.99
CA GLN A 132 12.41 10.24 -21.44
C GLN A 132 11.94 11.03 -20.20
N PRO A 133 12.66 12.05 -19.75
CA PRO A 133 12.18 12.95 -18.70
C PRO A 133 10.93 13.71 -19.17
N VAL A 134 9.87 13.70 -18.36
CA VAL A 134 8.62 14.44 -18.59
C VAL A 134 8.27 15.19 -17.32
N PHE A 135 8.19 16.53 -17.39
CA PHE A 135 7.98 17.38 -16.22
C PHE A 135 6.98 18.51 -16.51
N SER A 136 6.35 19.04 -15.47
CA SER A 136 5.48 20.22 -15.59
C SER A 136 6.30 21.47 -15.92
N SER A 137 5.67 22.42 -16.58
CA SER A 137 6.34 23.62 -17.15
C SER A 137 7.06 24.46 -16.08
N GLU A 138 6.54 24.50 -14.86
CA GLU A 138 7.10 25.26 -13.73
C GLU A 138 8.19 24.48 -12.96
N HIS A 139 8.42 23.21 -13.28
CA HIS A 139 9.41 22.41 -12.57
C HIS A 139 10.85 22.85 -12.91
N PRO A 140 11.83 22.85 -11.96
CA PRO A 140 13.21 23.26 -12.17
C PRO A 140 13.92 22.61 -13.37
N VAL A 141 13.56 21.38 -13.72
CA VAL A 141 14.05 20.66 -14.91
C VAL A 141 13.60 21.36 -16.20
N CYS A 142 12.38 21.93 -16.23
CA CYS A 142 11.84 22.64 -17.40
C CYS A 142 12.26 24.10 -17.44
N THR A 143 12.45 24.76 -16.30
CA THR A 143 12.94 26.15 -16.25
C THR A 143 14.44 26.27 -16.48
N GLY A 144 15.15 25.14 -16.53
CA GLY A 144 16.61 25.10 -16.75
C GLY A 144 17.44 25.30 -15.50
N GLU A 145 16.84 25.38 -14.33
CA GLU A 145 17.53 25.44 -13.04
C GLU A 145 18.15 24.08 -12.67
N ASP A 146 17.58 22.98 -13.17
CA ASP A 146 18.08 21.62 -12.99
C ASP A 146 18.55 21.04 -14.35
N SER A 147 19.86 20.79 -14.44
CA SER A 147 20.50 20.29 -15.68
C SER A 147 20.17 18.84 -16.03
N ARG A 148 19.50 18.08 -15.14
CA ARG A 148 19.10 16.69 -15.42
C ARG A 148 18.09 16.55 -16.56
N GLY A 149 17.49 17.64 -17.02
CA GLY A 149 16.64 17.69 -18.23
C GLY A 149 17.40 17.68 -19.55
N ILE A 150 18.73 17.78 -19.55
CA ILE A 150 19.55 17.80 -20.76
C ILE A 150 19.72 16.38 -21.32
N ALA A 151 19.60 16.24 -22.64
CA ALA A 151 19.81 14.96 -23.33
C ALA A 151 21.21 14.39 -23.10
N THR A 152 21.28 13.07 -22.90
CA THR A 152 22.52 12.29 -22.75
C THR A 152 22.49 11.06 -23.67
N GLU A 153 23.51 10.22 -23.58
CA GLU A 153 23.53 8.94 -24.30
C GLU A 153 22.43 7.99 -23.81
N MET A 154 22.03 8.08 -22.53
CA MET A 154 21.04 7.23 -21.88
C MET A 154 19.66 7.89 -21.69
N SER A 155 19.53 9.18 -22.06
CA SER A 155 18.29 9.94 -21.83
C SER A 155 18.05 10.92 -22.96
N HIS A 156 16.79 11.07 -23.37
CA HIS A 156 16.34 12.17 -24.23
C HIS A 156 16.30 13.50 -23.46
N GLY A 157 16.18 14.62 -24.17
CA GLY A 157 15.89 15.91 -23.57
C GLY A 157 14.49 15.93 -22.92
N VAL A 158 14.32 16.79 -21.91
CA VAL A 158 13.06 16.89 -21.19
C VAL A 158 11.89 17.30 -22.09
N ILE A 159 10.73 16.71 -21.86
CA ILE A 159 9.44 17.18 -22.35
C ILE A 159 8.76 17.93 -21.21
N CYS A 160 8.29 19.16 -21.49
CA CYS A 160 7.63 20.02 -20.51
C CYS A 160 6.13 20.09 -20.82
N THR A 161 5.29 19.65 -19.85
CA THR A 161 3.84 19.59 -20.00
C THR A 161 3.16 19.58 -18.63
N ASP A 162 2.07 20.32 -18.49
CA ASP A 162 1.31 20.34 -17.24
C ASP A 162 0.38 19.12 -17.07
N GLU A 163 0.34 18.22 -18.05
CA GLU A 163 -0.32 16.91 -17.96
C GLU A 163 0.24 16.01 -16.85
N VAL A 164 1.48 16.30 -16.38
CA VAL A 164 2.14 15.57 -15.29
C VAL A 164 2.31 16.40 -14.00
N LYS A 165 1.70 17.60 -13.93
CA LYS A 165 1.64 18.39 -12.72
C LYS A 165 0.71 17.71 -11.72
N HIS A 166 1.14 17.50 -10.48
CA HIS A 166 0.27 16.85 -9.49
C HIS A 166 -0.95 17.74 -9.18
N LEU A 167 -2.13 17.15 -9.22
CA LEU A 167 -3.36 17.78 -8.76
C LEU A 167 -3.34 17.90 -7.23
N GLY A 168 -3.95 18.99 -6.70
CA GLY A 168 -4.34 19.08 -5.30
C GLY A 168 -5.75 18.55 -5.09
N TYR A 169 -6.29 18.72 -3.89
CA TYR A 169 -7.65 18.28 -3.54
C TYR A 169 -8.73 18.82 -4.47
N GLU A 170 -8.69 20.11 -4.80
CA GLU A 170 -9.69 20.71 -5.68
C GLU A 170 -9.71 20.07 -7.07
N GLY A 171 -8.51 19.83 -7.64
CA GLY A 171 -8.39 19.17 -8.93
C GLY A 171 -8.91 17.74 -8.91
N LEU A 172 -8.61 16.98 -7.85
CA LEU A 172 -9.10 15.61 -7.69
C LEU A 172 -10.62 15.57 -7.48
N LEU A 173 -11.20 16.47 -6.68
CA LEU A 173 -12.64 16.57 -6.50
C LEU A 173 -13.35 16.88 -7.83
N ASN A 174 -12.79 17.77 -8.63
CA ASN A 174 -13.35 18.14 -9.94
C ASN A 174 -13.30 16.97 -10.93
N GLU A 175 -12.23 16.16 -10.91
CA GLU A 175 -12.07 15.03 -11.84
C GLU A 175 -12.85 13.78 -11.40
N LEU A 176 -12.87 13.47 -10.10
CA LEU A 176 -13.32 12.18 -9.56
C LEU A 176 -14.49 12.28 -8.58
N GLY A 177 -14.97 13.49 -8.26
CA GLY A 177 -15.99 13.70 -7.23
C GLY A 177 -17.24 12.83 -7.41
N TYR A 178 -17.66 12.61 -8.66
CA TYR A 178 -18.81 11.76 -8.98
C TYR A 178 -18.68 10.30 -8.50
N HIS A 179 -17.45 9.84 -8.25
CA HIS A 179 -17.19 8.48 -7.76
C HIS A 179 -17.13 8.41 -6.22
N GLY A 180 -18.18 8.91 -5.56
CA GLY A 180 -18.42 8.78 -4.12
C GLY A 180 -18.15 10.03 -3.29
N MET A 181 -17.31 10.98 -3.75
CA MET A 181 -16.89 12.15 -2.98
C MET A 181 -17.96 13.27 -2.94
N ILE A 182 -18.96 13.20 -3.81
CA ILE A 182 -20.15 14.06 -3.80
C ILE A 182 -21.41 13.19 -3.84
N PRO A 183 -22.57 13.69 -3.37
CA PRO A 183 -23.83 12.93 -3.38
C PRO A 183 -24.32 12.65 -4.81
N LYS A 184 -25.07 11.55 -4.96
CA LYS A 184 -25.85 11.24 -6.16
C LYS A 184 -27.34 11.24 -5.82
N GLU A 185 -28.19 11.50 -6.82
CA GLU A 185 -29.64 11.53 -6.62
C GLU A 185 -30.23 10.20 -6.09
N ASN A 186 -29.59 9.10 -6.38
CA ASN A 186 -30.00 7.76 -5.94
C ASN A 186 -29.47 7.37 -4.55
N TYR A 187 -28.62 8.19 -3.90
CA TYR A 187 -28.20 7.91 -2.54
C TYR A 187 -29.34 8.21 -1.56
N ILE A 188 -29.51 7.31 -0.60
CA ILE A 188 -30.50 7.45 0.47
C ILE A 188 -30.08 8.53 1.46
N TYR A 189 -28.76 8.61 1.70
CA TYR A 189 -28.15 9.60 2.56
C TYR A 189 -26.70 9.87 2.15
N PHE A 190 -26.28 11.09 2.34
CA PHE A 190 -24.89 11.51 2.17
C PHE A 190 -24.59 12.66 3.13
N GLU A 191 -23.42 12.67 3.73
CA GLU A 191 -22.91 13.80 4.54
C GLU A 191 -21.39 13.88 4.48
N THR A 192 -20.85 15.04 4.85
CA THR A 192 -19.44 15.28 5.15
C THR A 192 -19.30 15.66 6.63
N PRO A 193 -18.09 15.74 7.21
CA PRO A 193 -17.89 16.23 8.58
C PRO A 193 -18.43 17.64 8.83
N PHE A 194 -18.74 18.40 7.77
CA PHE A 194 -19.16 19.80 7.83
C PHE A 194 -20.63 20.00 7.47
N SER A 195 -21.39 18.93 7.22
CA SER A 195 -22.79 19.03 6.84
C SER A 195 -23.65 19.63 7.94
N SER A 196 -24.52 20.61 7.56
CA SER A 196 -25.41 21.29 8.48
C SER A 196 -26.75 20.57 8.70
N TYR A 197 -27.02 19.51 7.97
CA TYR A 197 -28.23 18.69 7.99
C TYR A 197 -27.97 17.31 8.64
N ASN A 198 -29.04 16.57 8.84
CA ASN A 198 -29.01 15.18 9.31
C ASN A 198 -30.00 14.31 8.51
N MET A 199 -30.18 13.04 8.90
CA MET A 199 -31.07 12.11 8.19
C MET A 199 -32.52 12.57 8.10
N ASP A 200 -33.03 13.34 9.08
CA ASP A 200 -34.44 13.76 9.13
C ASP A 200 -34.75 14.89 8.14
N ASN A 201 -33.74 15.68 7.78
CA ASN A 201 -33.87 16.84 6.89
C ASN A 201 -32.91 16.81 5.69
N TYR A 202 -32.41 15.61 5.35
CA TYR A 202 -31.57 15.41 4.18
C TYR A 202 -32.28 15.85 2.89
N GLY A 203 -31.53 16.54 2.03
CA GLY A 203 -31.97 16.92 0.68
C GLY A 203 -30.78 16.95 -0.25
N PHE A 204 -30.94 16.33 -1.43
CA PHE A 204 -29.86 16.17 -2.41
C PHE A 204 -29.20 17.51 -2.80
N ASP A 205 -30.01 18.56 -3.11
CA ASP A 205 -29.45 19.84 -3.53
C ASP A 205 -28.60 20.49 -2.44
N THR A 206 -29.03 20.42 -1.17
CA THR A 206 -28.28 20.93 -0.03
C THR A 206 -27.00 20.14 0.17
N ALA A 207 -27.09 18.81 0.08
CA ALA A 207 -25.93 17.93 0.23
C ALA A 207 -24.90 18.17 -0.87
N LEU A 208 -25.35 18.40 -2.10
CA LEU A 208 -24.47 18.71 -3.24
C LEU A 208 -23.75 20.06 -3.05
N ASP A 209 -24.45 21.09 -2.63
CA ASP A 209 -23.83 22.40 -2.34
C ASP A 209 -22.80 22.29 -1.20
N GLU A 210 -23.17 21.65 -0.09
CA GLU A 210 -22.30 21.49 1.09
C GLU A 210 -21.13 20.50 0.86
N SER A 211 -21.16 19.68 -0.20
CA SER A 211 -20.05 18.82 -0.60
C SER A 211 -18.98 19.52 -1.46
N SER A 212 -19.19 20.80 -1.81
CA SER A 212 -18.24 21.59 -2.61
C SER A 212 -16.92 21.84 -1.86
N TYR A 213 -15.85 22.12 -2.61
CA TYR A 213 -14.51 22.39 -2.06
C TYR A 213 -14.54 23.43 -0.93
N ALA A 214 -15.20 24.56 -1.16
CA ALA A 214 -15.23 25.68 -0.21
C ALA A 214 -15.94 25.34 1.12
N ASN A 215 -16.87 24.39 1.12
CA ASN A 215 -17.65 23.98 2.29
C ASN A 215 -17.02 22.83 3.07
N ARG A 216 -15.82 22.33 2.64
CA ARG A 216 -15.10 21.23 3.27
C ARG A 216 -13.72 21.64 3.79
N LEU A 217 -13.49 22.93 3.99
CA LEU A 217 -12.24 23.45 4.53
C LEU A 217 -12.22 23.37 6.05
N TYR A 218 -11.08 22.96 6.59
CA TYR A 218 -10.77 23.02 8.02
C TYR A 218 -9.42 23.69 8.25
N GLU A 219 -9.26 24.36 9.39
CA GLU A 219 -7.98 24.99 9.76
C GLU A 219 -7.05 23.95 10.39
N ILE A 220 -5.81 23.89 9.89
CA ILE A 220 -4.72 23.09 10.43
C ILE A 220 -3.53 23.98 10.75
N CYS A 221 -2.89 23.79 11.92
CA CYS A 221 -1.72 24.54 12.36
C CYS A 221 -0.48 23.61 12.46
N SER A 222 0.72 24.19 12.56
CA SER A 222 1.94 23.40 12.72
C SER A 222 1.94 22.53 13.97
N GLU A 223 1.25 22.93 15.03
CA GLU A 223 1.23 22.25 16.33
C GLU A 223 0.00 21.37 16.56
N GLY A 224 -1.07 21.52 15.76
CA GLY A 224 -2.29 20.75 15.95
C GLY A 224 -3.49 21.24 15.14
N ALA A 225 -4.67 20.77 15.53
CA ALA A 225 -5.93 21.16 14.90
C ALA A 225 -6.25 22.63 15.17
N GLY A 226 -6.72 23.32 14.14
CA GLY A 226 -7.16 24.72 14.20
C GLY A 226 -8.65 24.88 14.55
N GLY A 227 -9.23 26.00 14.17
CA GLY A 227 -10.64 26.31 14.43
C GLY A 227 -10.97 26.31 15.92
N GLN A 228 -12.02 25.57 16.30
CA GLN A 228 -12.43 25.44 17.71
C GLN A 228 -11.43 24.69 18.62
N TYR A 229 -10.47 23.97 18.03
CA TYR A 229 -9.42 23.22 18.74
C TYR A 229 -8.12 24.00 18.88
N ARG A 230 -8.03 25.20 18.28
CA ARG A 230 -6.81 26.01 18.25
C ARG A 230 -6.47 26.54 19.62
N GLU A 231 -5.22 26.33 20.04
CA GLU A 231 -4.65 26.93 21.24
C GLU A 231 -3.90 28.24 20.93
N ASP A 232 -3.76 29.11 21.93
CA ASP A 232 -3.15 30.47 21.76
C ASP A 232 -1.72 30.44 21.21
N HIS A 233 -0.99 29.32 21.41
CA HIS A 233 0.40 29.19 20.97
C HIS A 233 0.54 28.58 19.57
N PHE A 234 -0.56 28.16 18.93
CA PHE A 234 -0.51 27.54 17.59
C PHE A 234 -0.20 28.58 16.52
N THR A 235 0.72 28.22 15.63
CA THR A 235 1.25 29.07 14.57
C THR A 235 1.09 28.43 13.20
N ASN A 236 1.33 29.22 12.14
CA ASN A 236 1.29 28.75 10.75
C ASN A 236 0.02 27.93 10.46
N CYS A 237 -1.14 28.57 10.68
CA CYS A 237 -2.44 27.93 10.44
C CYS A 237 -2.92 28.23 9.02
N PHE A 238 -3.48 27.20 8.36
CA PHE A 238 -3.96 27.25 6.98
C PHE A 238 -5.27 26.50 6.86
N ASP A 239 -6.11 26.94 5.93
CA ASP A 239 -7.31 26.20 5.55
C ASP A 239 -6.96 25.15 4.49
N VAL A 240 -7.32 23.90 4.76
CA VAL A 240 -7.10 22.74 3.90
C VAL A 240 -8.40 21.95 3.78
N MET A 241 -8.65 21.34 2.63
CA MET A 241 -9.84 20.51 2.43
C MET A 241 -9.73 19.17 3.15
N ASP A 242 -10.86 18.66 3.64
CA ASP A 242 -11.07 17.28 4.09
C ASP A 242 -12.00 16.55 3.12
N MET A 243 -11.54 15.42 2.59
CA MET A 243 -12.28 14.62 1.60
C MET A 243 -13.18 13.55 2.22
N SER A 244 -13.29 13.48 3.55
CA SER A 244 -14.11 12.48 4.25
C SER A 244 -15.60 12.65 3.92
N TYR A 245 -16.30 11.52 3.81
CA TYR A 245 -17.75 11.49 3.58
C TYR A 245 -18.38 10.20 4.10
N LEU A 246 -19.67 10.25 4.36
CA LEU A 246 -20.54 9.10 4.59
C LEU A 246 -21.55 9.00 3.46
N ALA A 247 -21.71 7.81 2.87
CA ALA A 247 -22.72 7.54 1.85
C ALA A 247 -23.59 6.34 2.22
N GLU A 248 -24.90 6.42 1.98
CA GLU A 248 -25.84 5.30 2.00
C GLU A 248 -26.31 5.00 0.56
N PRO A 249 -25.57 4.21 -0.21
CA PRO A 249 -25.93 3.91 -1.60
C PRO A 249 -27.06 2.88 -1.72
N ALA A 250 -27.25 2.05 -0.68
CA ALA A 250 -28.30 1.07 -0.55
C ALA A 250 -28.85 1.05 0.87
N VAL A 251 -30.12 0.66 1.02
CA VAL A 251 -30.81 0.67 2.33
C VAL A 251 -30.02 -0.12 3.36
N GLY A 252 -29.60 0.55 4.40
CA GLY A 252 -28.92 -0.07 5.55
C GLY A 252 -27.41 -0.23 5.40
N LEU A 253 -26.80 0.07 4.26
CA LEU A 253 -25.35 0.05 4.07
C LEU A 253 -24.77 1.46 4.18
N TRP A 254 -23.94 1.70 5.17
CA TRP A 254 -23.19 2.93 5.37
C TRP A 254 -21.72 2.74 5.04
N LEU A 255 -21.24 3.50 4.07
CA LEU A 255 -19.84 3.56 3.64
C LEU A 255 -19.22 4.85 4.16
N LEU A 256 -18.33 4.73 5.14
CA LEU A 256 -17.64 5.84 5.79
C LEU A 256 -16.23 5.96 5.22
N ALA A 257 -16.03 6.89 4.31
CA ALA A 257 -14.73 7.22 3.74
C ALA A 257 -14.02 8.25 4.61
N ILE A 258 -12.82 7.92 5.10
CA ILE A 258 -12.05 8.77 6.00
C ILE A 258 -10.79 9.25 5.27
N ASP A 259 -10.66 10.56 5.07
CA ASP A 259 -9.45 11.18 4.53
C ASP A 259 -8.35 11.21 5.59
N GLY A 260 -7.50 10.18 5.53
CA GLY A 260 -6.36 10.02 6.43
C GLY A 260 -5.16 10.91 6.13
N ASN A 261 -5.19 11.69 5.06
CA ASN A 261 -4.12 12.63 4.74
C ASN A 261 -4.10 13.79 5.73
N VAL A 262 -2.96 14.00 6.37
CA VAL A 262 -2.70 15.15 7.24
C VAL A 262 -1.47 15.89 6.72
N TYR A 263 -1.68 17.07 6.19
CA TYR A 263 -0.62 17.93 5.66
C TYR A 263 -0.20 18.94 6.73
N ILE A 264 0.73 18.55 7.58
CA ILE A 264 1.21 19.40 8.67
C ILE A 264 2.00 20.57 8.08
N PRO A 265 1.62 21.84 8.41
CA PRO A 265 2.34 23.00 7.94
C PRO A 265 3.76 23.03 8.51
N ASN A 266 4.74 23.41 7.67
CA ASN A 266 6.12 23.59 8.08
C ASN A 266 6.29 24.78 9.01
N GLN A 267 7.23 24.74 9.93
CA GLN A 267 7.49 25.84 10.86
C GLN A 267 7.88 27.16 10.18
N ASN A 268 8.42 27.10 8.97
CA ASN A 268 8.79 28.26 8.15
C ASN A 268 7.83 28.47 6.97
N ALA A 269 6.58 28.03 7.10
CA ALA A 269 5.57 28.18 6.05
C ALA A 269 5.26 29.67 5.79
N ASP A 270 5.07 30.01 4.51
CA ASP A 270 4.72 31.36 4.08
C ASP A 270 3.20 31.55 4.16
N THR A 271 2.74 32.23 5.19
CA THR A 271 1.30 32.50 5.39
C THR A 271 0.72 33.54 4.41
N ILE A 272 1.56 34.25 3.64
CA ILE A 272 1.08 35.16 2.59
C ILE A 272 0.69 34.39 1.34
N LEU A 273 1.42 33.31 1.03
CA LEU A 273 1.12 32.40 -0.08
C LEU A 273 0.48 31.13 0.49
N ALA A 274 -0.75 31.23 0.97
CA ALA A 274 -1.44 30.17 1.71
C ALA A 274 -1.62 28.87 0.89
N ASP A 275 -1.77 28.97 -0.42
CA ASP A 275 -1.94 27.87 -1.37
C ASP A 275 -0.61 27.30 -1.92
N ASN A 276 0.53 27.77 -1.38
CA ASN A 276 1.83 27.24 -1.77
C ASN A 276 2.01 25.81 -1.23
N PRO A 277 2.13 24.77 -2.11
CA PRO A 277 2.28 23.39 -1.68
C PRO A 277 3.55 23.13 -0.86
N ARG A 278 4.56 24.00 -0.96
CA ARG A 278 5.81 23.92 -0.18
C ARG A 278 5.62 24.28 1.30
N ASN A 279 4.50 24.87 1.66
CA ASN A 279 4.14 25.14 3.05
C ASN A 279 3.90 23.87 3.87
N PHE A 280 3.69 22.74 3.22
CA PHE A 280 3.23 21.51 3.86
C PHE A 280 4.22 20.35 3.74
N GLY A 281 4.29 19.52 4.77
CA GLY A 281 4.90 18.20 4.71
C GLY A 281 4.08 17.21 3.87
N GLY A 282 4.70 16.09 3.44
CA GLY A 282 3.96 15.01 2.79
C GLY A 282 3.23 14.14 3.82
N PRO A 283 2.07 13.57 3.48
CA PRO A 283 1.23 12.86 4.44
C PRO A 283 1.63 11.40 4.67
N GLY A 284 2.59 10.85 3.94
CA GLY A 284 2.88 9.41 3.89
C GLY A 284 3.22 8.70 5.21
N ASN A 285 3.56 9.43 6.28
CA ASN A 285 3.76 8.89 7.62
C ASN A 285 2.77 9.48 8.64
N ALA A 286 1.75 10.20 8.21
CA ALA A 286 0.81 10.86 9.10
C ALA A 286 -0.19 9.86 9.73
N GLY A 287 -1.15 9.38 8.94
CA GLY A 287 -2.14 8.42 9.39
C GLY A 287 -2.92 8.85 10.62
N TYR A 288 -3.45 7.89 11.34
CA TYR A 288 -4.33 8.13 12.50
C TYR A 288 -3.64 8.82 13.67
N ASN A 289 -2.33 8.64 13.88
CA ASN A 289 -1.59 9.37 14.91
C ASN A 289 -1.64 10.89 14.68
N ALA A 290 -1.58 11.31 13.42
CA ALA A 290 -1.70 12.72 13.07
C ALA A 290 -3.17 13.20 13.01
N ILE A 291 -4.12 12.34 12.63
CA ILE A 291 -5.56 12.67 12.66
C ILE A 291 -5.99 13.08 14.06
N VAL A 292 -5.61 12.32 15.09
CA VAL A 292 -6.00 12.59 16.49
C VAL A 292 -5.55 13.98 16.95
N THR A 293 -4.41 14.45 16.44
CA THR A 293 -3.80 15.71 16.87
C THR A 293 -4.15 16.88 15.96
N HIS A 294 -4.33 16.68 14.65
CA HIS A 294 -4.46 17.75 13.66
C HIS A 294 -5.81 17.78 12.93
N LYS A 295 -6.60 16.69 13.03
CA LYS A 295 -7.96 16.58 12.46
C LYS A 295 -8.96 16.13 13.52
N SER A 296 -8.91 16.70 14.71
CA SER A 296 -9.74 16.29 15.87
C SER A 296 -11.24 16.23 15.54
N HIS A 297 -11.73 17.07 14.63
CA HIS A 297 -13.12 17.04 14.14
C HIS A 297 -13.53 15.68 13.54
N LEU A 298 -12.60 14.95 12.93
CA LEU A 298 -12.89 13.62 12.36
C LEU A 298 -13.19 12.59 13.44
N ILE A 299 -12.50 12.62 14.56
CA ILE A 299 -12.72 11.65 15.64
C ILE A 299 -14.13 11.83 16.21
N GLU A 300 -14.55 13.08 16.46
CA GLU A 300 -15.89 13.40 16.93
C GLU A 300 -16.96 12.99 15.91
N TRP A 301 -16.72 13.23 14.62
CA TRP A 301 -17.64 12.85 13.56
C TRP A 301 -17.75 11.33 13.40
N ILE A 302 -16.63 10.59 13.41
CA ILE A 302 -16.62 9.12 13.36
C ILE A 302 -17.43 8.54 14.53
N GLU A 303 -17.26 9.08 15.73
CA GLU A 303 -18.01 8.65 16.91
C GLU A 303 -19.52 8.88 16.75
N ASP A 304 -19.91 10.05 16.23
CA ASP A 304 -21.32 10.37 15.97
C ASP A 304 -21.92 9.45 14.89
N VAL A 305 -21.18 9.25 13.77
CA VAL A 305 -21.60 8.32 12.71
C VAL A 305 -21.79 6.91 13.26
N ALA A 306 -20.84 6.39 14.05
CA ALA A 306 -20.92 5.04 14.61
C ALA A 306 -22.12 4.90 15.58
N LYS A 307 -22.37 5.90 16.43
CA LYS A 307 -23.55 5.95 17.31
C LYS A 307 -24.86 5.95 16.52
N ARG A 308 -24.94 6.75 15.44
CA ARG A 308 -26.13 6.81 14.57
C ARG A 308 -26.32 5.51 13.81
N ALA A 309 -25.25 4.91 13.28
CA ALA A 309 -25.30 3.63 12.60
C ALA A 309 -25.90 2.55 13.50
N LYS A 310 -25.40 2.42 14.73
CA LYS A 310 -25.93 1.48 15.73
C LYS A 310 -27.39 1.76 16.06
N LYS A 311 -27.76 3.03 16.30
CA LYS A 311 -29.14 3.44 16.61
C LYS A 311 -30.13 3.08 15.52
N HIS A 312 -29.72 3.20 14.25
CA HIS A 312 -30.58 2.99 13.08
C HIS A 312 -30.40 1.60 12.43
N GLY A 313 -29.62 0.68 13.06
CA GLY A 313 -29.36 -0.66 12.56
C GLY A 313 -28.67 -0.71 11.20
N LYS A 314 -27.73 0.23 10.98
CA LYS A 314 -26.97 0.31 9.72
C LYS A 314 -25.73 -0.58 9.81
N GLN A 315 -25.40 -1.24 8.70
CA GLN A 315 -24.10 -1.88 8.51
C GLN A 315 -23.09 -0.82 8.15
N LEU A 316 -22.17 -0.52 9.06
CA LEU A 316 -21.16 0.53 8.91
C LEU A 316 -19.81 -0.09 8.50
N VAL A 317 -19.29 0.34 7.37
CA VAL A 317 -17.94 0.02 6.92
C VAL A 317 -17.17 1.31 6.78
N ALA A 318 -16.13 1.50 7.59
CA ALA A 318 -15.18 2.57 7.36
C ALA A 318 -14.06 2.10 6.44
N PHE A 319 -13.56 3.00 5.61
CA PHE A 319 -12.36 2.78 4.83
C PHE A 319 -11.53 4.05 4.72
N SER A 320 -10.22 3.87 4.76
CA SER A 320 -9.25 4.95 4.57
C SER A 320 -7.97 4.39 3.97
N HIS A 321 -7.07 5.26 3.55
CA HIS A 321 -5.79 4.81 3.04
C HIS A 321 -4.91 4.18 4.13
N TYR A 322 -4.85 4.82 5.30
CA TYR A 322 -3.95 4.41 6.37
C TYR A 322 -4.55 3.30 7.24
N PRO A 323 -3.74 2.35 7.73
CA PRO A 323 -4.20 1.35 8.69
C PRO A 323 -4.61 1.99 10.02
N ALA A 324 -5.67 1.46 10.63
CA ALA A 324 -6.21 1.95 11.90
C ALA A 324 -5.66 1.21 13.13
N VAL A 325 -4.96 0.08 12.92
CA VAL A 325 -4.32 -0.73 13.97
C VAL A 325 -2.94 -1.20 13.52
N ASP A 326 -2.17 -1.81 14.44
CA ASP A 326 -0.88 -2.44 14.13
C ASP A 326 -1.07 -3.48 13.00
N PHE A 327 -0.22 -3.39 11.97
CA PHE A 327 -0.20 -4.26 10.79
C PHE A 327 1.04 -5.15 10.73
N TYR A 328 1.79 -5.25 11.83
CA TYR A 328 2.96 -6.11 11.97
C TYR A 328 2.73 -7.30 12.91
N ASN A 329 1.49 -7.60 13.27
CA ASN A 329 1.13 -8.75 14.11
C ASN A 329 1.95 -8.79 15.41
N ASP A 330 2.04 -7.66 16.12
CA ASP A 330 2.84 -7.46 17.34
C ASP A 330 4.37 -7.61 17.16
N ALA A 331 4.90 -7.56 15.92
CA ALA A 331 6.35 -7.62 15.66
C ALA A 331 7.04 -6.26 15.71
N SER A 332 6.33 -5.19 16.03
CA SER A 332 6.82 -3.81 15.93
C SER A 332 8.07 -3.54 16.77
N ASP A 333 8.19 -4.17 17.94
CA ASP A 333 9.32 -3.97 18.84
C ASP A 333 10.58 -4.69 18.34
N GLU A 334 10.45 -5.94 17.87
CA GLU A 334 11.56 -6.67 17.24
C GLU A 334 12.03 -5.96 15.96
N ILE A 335 11.11 -5.39 15.19
CA ILE A 335 11.42 -4.60 13.99
C ILE A 335 12.21 -3.33 14.37
N LYS A 336 11.79 -2.59 15.40
CA LYS A 336 12.52 -1.41 15.89
C LYS A 336 13.90 -1.78 16.44
N GLU A 337 14.02 -2.93 17.11
CA GLU A 337 15.31 -3.42 17.62
C GLU A 337 16.25 -3.81 16.47
N LEU A 338 15.74 -4.51 15.44
CA LEU A 338 16.56 -5.02 14.34
C LEU A 338 16.93 -3.95 13.30
N TRP A 339 15.98 -3.12 12.86
CA TRP A 339 16.18 -2.08 11.83
C TRP A 339 16.42 -0.67 12.39
N GLY A 340 16.05 -0.41 13.64
CA GLY A 340 16.12 0.88 14.28
C GLY A 340 14.79 1.65 14.25
N HIS A 341 14.63 2.59 15.17
CA HIS A 341 13.45 3.45 15.25
C HIS A 341 13.26 4.25 13.95
N GLY A 342 12.04 4.35 13.48
CA GLY A 342 11.66 5.08 12.27
C GLY A 342 12.11 4.40 10.97
N ARG A 343 12.70 3.21 11.05
CA ARG A 343 13.06 2.37 9.90
C ARG A 343 11.98 1.33 9.64
N PHE A 344 12.07 0.65 8.50
CA PHE A 344 11.15 -0.41 8.11
C PHE A 344 9.67 0.01 8.27
N GLN A 345 9.35 1.25 7.88
CA GLN A 345 8.00 1.83 7.90
C GLN A 345 7.33 1.94 9.29
N THR A 346 8.08 1.80 10.40
CA THR A 346 7.52 1.88 11.75
C THR A 346 6.95 3.26 12.12
N LEU A 347 7.23 4.32 11.34
CA LEU A 347 6.56 5.62 11.49
C LEU A 347 5.09 5.61 11.05
N ARG A 348 4.66 4.57 10.33
CA ARG A 348 3.29 4.42 9.82
C ARG A 348 2.37 3.64 10.76
N LEU A 349 2.95 3.07 11.83
CA LEU A 349 2.19 2.31 12.83
C LEU A 349 1.30 3.24 13.65
N PRO A 350 0.01 2.95 13.76
CA PRO A 350 -0.82 3.61 14.75
C PRO A 350 -0.35 3.26 16.16
N ASP A 351 -0.30 4.25 17.04
CA ASP A 351 -0.06 4.00 18.46
C ASP A 351 -1.23 3.21 19.07
N ALA A 352 -0.96 2.36 20.06
CA ALA A 352 -1.98 1.52 20.66
C ALA A 352 -3.12 2.34 21.27
N GLU A 353 -2.79 3.48 21.88
CA GLU A 353 -3.79 4.41 22.43
C GLU A 353 -4.70 4.99 21.34
N VAL A 354 -4.15 5.26 20.15
CA VAL A 354 -4.91 5.76 18.99
C VAL A 354 -5.84 4.67 18.46
N SER A 355 -5.36 3.45 18.33
CA SER A 355 -6.19 2.31 17.89
C SER A 355 -7.32 2.03 18.89
N ASN A 356 -7.07 2.12 20.20
CA ASN A 356 -8.07 1.99 21.25
C ASN A 356 -9.07 3.15 21.23
N LEU A 357 -8.62 4.39 20.99
CA LEU A 357 -9.50 5.53 20.83
C LEU A 357 -10.48 5.32 19.66
N LEU A 358 -10.00 4.83 18.53
CA LEU A 358 -10.83 4.50 17.38
C LEU A 358 -11.84 3.39 17.70
N ALA A 359 -11.43 2.32 18.38
CA ALA A 359 -12.34 1.28 18.84
C ALA A 359 -13.43 1.85 19.77
N ASN A 360 -13.08 2.82 20.63
CA ASN A 360 -14.00 3.47 21.56
C ASN A 360 -14.97 4.46 20.89
N THR A 361 -14.74 4.88 19.65
CA THR A 361 -15.78 5.59 18.87
C THR A 361 -17.01 4.71 18.59
N GLY A 362 -16.87 3.40 18.71
CA GLY A 362 -17.89 2.42 18.34
C GLY A 362 -17.74 1.90 16.91
N LEU A 363 -16.71 2.32 16.18
CA LEU A 363 -16.34 1.76 14.90
C LEU A 363 -15.81 0.33 15.09
N GLN A 364 -16.40 -0.65 14.39
CA GLN A 364 -16.04 -2.05 14.54
C GLN A 364 -15.26 -2.62 13.35
N LEU A 365 -15.44 -2.05 12.14
CA LEU A 365 -14.83 -2.54 10.91
C LEU A 365 -14.22 -1.39 10.12
N HIS A 366 -12.95 -1.53 9.82
CA HIS A 366 -12.18 -0.61 8.99
C HIS A 366 -11.44 -1.38 7.88
N VAL A 367 -11.35 -0.80 6.70
CA VAL A 367 -10.60 -1.33 5.56
C VAL A 367 -9.50 -0.33 5.20
N GLY A 368 -8.25 -0.78 5.24
CA GLY A 368 -7.07 0.05 4.97
C GLY A 368 -6.23 -0.42 3.79
N GLY A 369 -5.37 0.48 3.29
CA GLY A 369 -4.36 0.26 2.26
C GLY A 369 -2.95 0.65 2.71
N HIS A 370 -2.21 1.39 1.84
CA HIS A 370 -0.93 2.03 2.12
C HIS A 370 0.29 1.10 2.26
N MET A 371 0.11 -0.04 2.89
CA MET A 371 1.22 -0.95 3.23
C MET A 371 1.47 -2.00 2.16
N HIS A 372 0.56 -2.15 1.19
CA HIS A 372 0.58 -3.21 0.17
C HIS A 372 0.68 -4.61 0.79
N MET A 373 -0.02 -4.83 1.91
CA MET A 373 0.01 -6.08 2.67
C MET A 373 -1.36 -6.75 2.67
N ASN A 374 -1.36 -8.06 2.59
CA ASN A 374 -2.52 -8.89 2.89
C ASN A 374 -2.47 -9.25 4.37
N ASP A 375 -3.21 -8.54 5.21
CA ASP A 375 -3.17 -8.71 6.65
C ASP A 375 -4.53 -8.38 7.30
N THR A 376 -4.71 -8.81 8.52
CA THR A 376 -5.86 -8.47 9.37
C THR A 376 -5.37 -8.17 10.76
N GLY A 377 -5.69 -6.99 11.27
CA GLY A 377 -5.38 -6.57 12.63
C GLY A 377 -6.62 -6.34 13.47
N MET A 378 -6.48 -6.35 14.80
CA MET A 378 -7.54 -6.01 15.73
C MET A 378 -6.98 -5.22 16.91
N ALA A 379 -7.64 -4.10 17.23
CA ALA A 379 -7.46 -3.42 18.51
C ALA A 379 -8.65 -3.73 19.44
N MET A 380 -8.37 -3.90 20.72
CA MET A 380 -9.38 -4.08 21.75
C MET A 380 -9.00 -3.26 22.99
N ASP A 381 -9.88 -2.35 23.36
CA ASP A 381 -9.74 -1.63 24.62
C ASP A 381 -10.15 -2.55 25.78
N GLU A 382 -9.23 -2.85 26.68
CA GLU A 382 -9.43 -3.79 27.79
C GLU A 382 -10.46 -3.31 28.83
N ILE A 383 -10.69 -1.98 28.90
CA ILE A 383 -11.61 -1.38 29.89
C ILE A 383 -13.05 -1.44 29.39
N THR A 384 -13.26 -1.06 28.13
CA THR A 384 -14.61 -1.00 27.53
C THR A 384 -15.02 -2.30 26.85
N GLY A 385 -14.06 -3.11 26.42
CA GLY A 385 -14.26 -4.30 25.60
C GLY A 385 -14.59 -3.99 24.14
N ASN A 386 -14.55 -2.71 23.72
CA ASN A 386 -14.78 -2.31 22.34
C ASN A 386 -13.65 -2.83 21.44
N ARG A 387 -14.01 -3.27 20.23
CA ARG A 387 -13.08 -3.84 19.25
C ARG A 387 -13.18 -3.13 17.93
N LEU A 388 -12.03 -2.97 17.27
CA LEU A 388 -11.91 -2.50 15.89
C LEU A 388 -11.11 -3.52 15.10
N TYR A 389 -11.74 -4.12 14.09
CA TYR A 389 -11.07 -4.95 13.09
C TYR A 389 -10.60 -4.08 11.93
N ASN A 390 -9.32 -4.22 11.56
CA ASN A 390 -8.73 -3.57 10.40
C ASN A 390 -8.37 -4.61 9.34
N ILE A 391 -9.03 -4.53 8.21
CA ILE A 391 -8.77 -5.38 7.04
C ILE A 391 -7.79 -4.64 6.14
N GLN A 392 -6.55 -5.11 6.13
CA GLN A 392 -5.51 -4.57 5.26
C GLN A 392 -5.64 -5.19 3.87
N VAL A 393 -5.79 -4.35 2.85
CA VAL A 393 -5.98 -4.79 1.46
C VAL A 393 -4.63 -4.75 0.73
N PRO A 394 -4.22 -5.85 0.08
CA PRO A 394 -3.02 -5.85 -0.76
C PRO A 394 -3.19 -4.97 -2.00
N SER A 395 -2.08 -4.58 -2.62
CA SER A 395 -2.08 -3.81 -3.86
C SER A 395 -2.15 -4.73 -5.08
N ILE A 396 -2.98 -4.39 -6.07
CA ILE A 396 -2.97 -5.08 -7.36
C ILE A 396 -1.74 -4.75 -8.21
N ALA A 397 -0.98 -3.73 -7.82
CA ALA A 397 0.24 -3.27 -8.50
C ALA A 397 1.53 -3.93 -7.97
N GLY A 398 1.46 -5.00 -7.21
CA GLY A 398 2.63 -5.68 -6.63
C GLY A 398 2.33 -7.08 -6.14
N TYR A 399 3.31 -7.75 -5.55
CA TYR A 399 3.15 -9.07 -4.94
C TYR A 399 2.49 -8.93 -3.55
N VAL A 400 1.41 -9.64 -3.22
CA VAL A 400 0.53 -10.48 -4.02
C VAL A 400 -0.52 -9.59 -4.70
N PRO A 401 -0.70 -9.68 -6.04
CA PRO A 401 -1.67 -8.85 -6.73
C PRO A 401 -3.09 -9.33 -6.42
N ALA A 402 -3.77 -8.66 -5.50
CA ALA A 402 -5.06 -9.12 -5.03
C ALA A 402 -5.97 -7.97 -4.58
N TYR A 403 -7.26 -8.27 -4.44
CA TYR A 403 -8.25 -7.41 -3.82
C TYR A 403 -9.13 -8.22 -2.86
N LYS A 404 -9.94 -7.55 -2.03
CA LYS A 404 -10.82 -8.22 -1.07
C LYS A 404 -12.29 -7.97 -1.37
N ILE A 405 -13.12 -9.01 -1.11
CA ILE A 405 -14.57 -8.95 -1.15
C ILE A 405 -15.09 -9.08 0.28
N LEU A 406 -16.04 -8.22 0.65
CA LEU A 406 -16.73 -8.26 1.93
C LEU A 406 -18.19 -8.63 1.69
N HIS A 407 -18.63 -9.76 2.27
CA HIS A 407 -20.01 -10.22 2.23
C HIS A 407 -20.68 -9.99 3.59
N PHE A 408 -21.69 -9.12 3.61
CA PHE A 408 -22.44 -8.81 4.81
C PHE A 408 -23.66 -9.71 4.96
N SER A 409 -23.80 -10.37 6.11
CA SER A 409 -25.02 -11.08 6.47
C SER A 409 -25.92 -10.23 7.39
N GLN A 410 -27.18 -10.66 7.56
CA GLN A 410 -28.13 -9.98 8.45
C GLN A 410 -27.80 -10.15 9.94
N GLU A 411 -26.83 -11.00 10.29
CA GLU A 411 -26.49 -11.39 11.67
C GLU A 411 -25.19 -10.72 12.17
N SER A 412 -24.89 -9.49 11.75
CA SER A 412 -23.64 -8.77 12.13
C SER A 412 -22.37 -9.55 11.81
N LYS A 413 -22.42 -10.43 10.80
CA LYS A 413 -21.28 -11.23 10.34
C LYS A 413 -20.79 -10.71 9.02
N VAL A 414 -19.47 -10.63 8.89
CA VAL A 414 -18.80 -10.22 7.67
C VAL A 414 -17.84 -11.33 7.24
N GLU A 415 -18.09 -11.91 6.08
CA GLU A 415 -17.17 -12.83 5.43
C GLU A 415 -16.26 -12.05 4.51
N ILE A 416 -14.95 -12.28 4.63
CA ILE A 416 -13.91 -11.63 3.86
C ILE A 416 -13.20 -12.67 3.00
N GLU A 417 -13.13 -12.42 1.70
CA GLU A 417 -12.43 -13.25 0.72
C GLU A 417 -11.36 -12.43 0.00
N THR A 418 -10.13 -12.96 -0.08
CA THR A 418 -9.03 -12.37 -0.86
C THR A 418 -9.01 -13.01 -2.25
N ILE A 419 -9.12 -12.18 -3.28
CA ILE A 419 -9.11 -12.60 -4.69
C ILE A 419 -7.76 -12.26 -5.30
N VAL A 420 -7.00 -13.28 -5.63
CA VAL A 420 -5.68 -13.15 -6.27
C VAL A 420 -5.84 -13.05 -7.79
N LEU A 421 -5.19 -12.08 -8.41
CA LEU A 421 -5.15 -11.89 -9.86
C LEU A 421 -4.00 -12.71 -10.46
N GLU A 422 -4.31 -13.89 -10.94
CA GLU A 422 -3.33 -14.77 -11.57
C GLU A 422 -3.20 -14.47 -13.07
N ASN A 423 -4.32 -14.51 -13.78
CA ASN A 423 -4.38 -14.37 -15.21
C ASN A 423 -4.92 -12.98 -15.60
N VAL A 424 -4.03 -12.12 -16.09
CA VAL A 424 -4.33 -10.75 -16.53
C VAL A 424 -4.12 -10.67 -18.05
N PRO A 425 -5.16 -10.53 -18.86
CA PRO A 425 -5.02 -10.45 -20.30
C PRO A 425 -4.15 -9.26 -20.73
N GLY A 426 -3.13 -9.52 -21.53
CA GLY A 426 -2.27 -8.49 -22.12
C GLY A 426 -1.18 -7.93 -21.19
N PHE A 427 -0.93 -8.52 -20.02
CA PHE A 427 0.11 -8.07 -19.09
C PHE A 427 1.51 -8.05 -19.73
N ASP A 428 1.76 -8.89 -20.72
CA ASP A 428 3.02 -9.03 -21.45
C ASP A 428 3.14 -8.12 -22.69
N THR A 429 2.12 -7.33 -22.99
CA THR A 429 2.04 -6.46 -24.18
C THR A 429 3.24 -5.53 -24.33
N LEU A 430 3.83 -5.11 -23.23
CA LEU A 430 4.90 -4.11 -23.19
C LEU A 430 6.32 -4.71 -23.19
N PHE A 431 6.46 -6.03 -23.07
CA PHE A 431 7.75 -6.71 -22.87
C PHE A 431 8.78 -6.43 -23.98
N ALA A 432 8.33 -6.31 -25.25
CA ALA A 432 9.21 -5.97 -26.35
C ALA A 432 9.83 -4.55 -26.25
N LEU A 433 9.21 -3.63 -25.51
CA LEU A 433 9.76 -2.31 -25.24
C LEU A 433 10.83 -2.39 -24.14
N TYR A 434 10.61 -3.17 -23.09
CA TYR A 434 11.59 -3.39 -22.02
C TYR A 434 12.83 -4.12 -22.50
N GLN A 435 12.67 -5.02 -23.49
CA GLN A 435 13.84 -5.64 -24.12
C GLN A 435 14.79 -4.61 -24.72
N LYS A 436 14.27 -3.52 -25.35
CA LYS A 436 15.10 -2.44 -25.90
C LYS A 436 15.80 -1.63 -24.79
N GLU A 437 15.15 -1.48 -23.63
CA GLU A 437 15.76 -0.86 -22.46
C GLU A 437 16.92 -1.74 -21.95
N TRP A 438 16.67 -3.04 -21.79
CA TRP A 438 17.67 -3.99 -21.32
C TRP A 438 18.89 -4.03 -22.24
N ASP A 439 18.67 -4.12 -23.57
CA ASP A 439 19.73 -4.13 -24.59
C ASP A 439 20.58 -2.84 -24.52
N LEU A 440 19.95 -1.68 -24.28
CA LEU A 440 20.69 -0.42 -24.11
C LEU A 440 21.54 -0.44 -22.83
N LEU A 441 20.99 -0.91 -21.71
CA LEU A 441 21.71 -0.97 -20.42
C LEU A 441 22.92 -1.92 -20.51
N ASP A 442 22.77 -3.07 -21.19
CA ASP A 442 23.82 -4.06 -21.41
C ASP A 442 24.91 -3.50 -22.36
N ASP A 443 24.55 -2.86 -23.47
CA ASP A 443 25.47 -2.22 -24.41
C ASP A 443 26.37 -1.17 -23.73
N TYR A 444 25.84 -0.46 -22.72
CA TYR A 444 26.59 0.52 -21.93
C TYR A 444 27.32 -0.07 -20.74
N GLY A 445 27.19 -1.37 -20.49
CA GLY A 445 27.84 -2.08 -19.38
C GLY A 445 27.41 -1.55 -18.01
N VAL A 446 26.12 -1.27 -17.84
CA VAL A 446 25.55 -0.81 -16.56
C VAL A 446 25.64 -1.92 -15.54
N ASP A 447 26.26 -1.66 -14.38
CA ASP A 447 26.32 -2.63 -13.29
C ASP A 447 24.95 -2.80 -12.62
N GLY A 448 24.62 -4.03 -12.24
CA GLY A 448 23.39 -4.31 -11.47
C GLY A 448 22.11 -4.21 -12.29
N ILE A 449 22.18 -4.40 -13.61
CA ILE A 449 21.00 -4.49 -14.50
C ILE A 449 19.97 -5.45 -13.90
N TRP A 450 18.69 -5.15 -14.07
CA TRP A 450 17.59 -6.04 -13.72
C TRP A 450 17.63 -7.36 -14.50
N ASN A 451 17.13 -8.44 -13.88
CA ASN A 451 17.18 -9.77 -14.48
C ASN A 451 16.20 -9.88 -15.64
N ARG A 452 16.72 -10.15 -16.83
CA ARG A 452 15.94 -10.30 -18.06
C ARG A 452 14.90 -11.43 -18.01
N ASP A 453 15.09 -12.42 -17.13
CA ASP A 453 14.16 -13.53 -16.95
C ASP A 453 12.78 -13.08 -16.45
N VAL A 454 12.67 -11.88 -15.90
CA VAL A 454 11.37 -11.21 -15.60
C VAL A 454 10.44 -11.22 -16.81
N LEU A 455 10.98 -11.08 -18.03
CA LEU A 455 10.21 -11.08 -19.28
C LEU A 455 9.81 -12.49 -19.75
N THR A 456 10.12 -13.54 -18.98
CA THR A 456 9.69 -14.93 -19.26
C THR A 456 8.46 -15.34 -18.47
N ALA A 457 7.96 -14.47 -17.59
CA ALA A 457 6.76 -14.74 -16.79
C ALA A 457 5.58 -15.15 -17.67
N SER A 458 4.89 -16.21 -17.29
CA SER A 458 3.80 -16.81 -18.04
C SER A 458 2.41 -16.22 -17.72
N ASN A 459 2.31 -15.55 -16.58
CA ASN A 459 1.12 -14.85 -16.10
C ASN A 459 1.49 -13.67 -15.19
N TYR A 460 0.50 -12.85 -14.82
CA TYR A 460 0.72 -11.65 -14.03
C TYR A 460 1.17 -11.94 -12.59
N TYR A 461 0.70 -13.04 -12.01
CA TYR A 461 1.13 -13.47 -10.68
C TYR A 461 2.63 -13.78 -10.66
N GLU A 462 3.10 -14.60 -11.62
CA GLU A 462 4.53 -14.91 -11.76
C GLU A 462 5.36 -13.64 -12.03
N PHE A 463 4.83 -12.71 -12.84
CA PHE A 463 5.48 -11.42 -13.07
C PHE A 463 5.59 -10.59 -11.79
N SER A 464 4.57 -10.58 -10.94
CA SER A 464 4.60 -9.90 -9.65
C SER A 464 5.56 -10.56 -8.65
N ASP A 465 5.74 -11.88 -8.72
CA ASP A 465 6.75 -12.58 -7.93
C ASP A 465 8.17 -12.24 -8.40
N TRP A 466 8.41 -12.17 -9.71
CA TRP A 466 9.66 -11.65 -10.26
C TRP A 466 9.94 -10.22 -9.81
N HIS A 467 8.92 -9.36 -9.80
CA HIS A 467 9.04 -8.01 -9.27
C HIS A 467 9.50 -8.02 -7.80
N MET A 468 8.90 -8.83 -6.94
CA MET A 468 9.31 -8.96 -5.54
C MET A 468 10.76 -9.42 -5.39
N ARG A 469 11.21 -10.39 -6.21
CA ARG A 469 12.60 -10.88 -6.22
C ARG A 469 13.58 -9.77 -6.60
N GLU A 470 13.30 -9.06 -7.70
CA GLU A 470 14.15 -7.97 -8.16
C GLU A 470 14.14 -6.77 -7.21
N LEU A 471 12.98 -6.42 -6.65
CA LEU A 471 12.86 -5.38 -5.65
C LEU A 471 13.69 -5.71 -4.39
N SER A 472 13.68 -6.97 -3.97
CA SER A 472 14.53 -7.44 -2.85
C SER A 472 16.01 -7.33 -3.20
N ARG A 473 16.42 -7.72 -4.41
CA ARG A 473 17.82 -7.69 -4.88
C ARG A 473 18.32 -6.27 -5.14
N LEU A 474 17.51 -5.43 -5.82
CA LEU A 474 17.95 -4.10 -6.30
C LEU A 474 17.77 -2.98 -5.27
N ARG A 475 16.81 -3.13 -4.36
CA ARG A 475 16.47 -2.06 -3.43
C ARG A 475 16.45 -2.49 -1.97
N PHE A 476 15.66 -3.50 -1.58
CA PHE A 476 15.43 -3.76 -0.17
C PHE A 476 16.71 -4.21 0.54
N LEU A 477 17.32 -5.31 0.08
CA LEU A 477 18.52 -5.83 0.71
C LEU A 477 19.68 -4.81 0.73
N PRO A 478 20.04 -4.14 -0.39
CA PRO A 478 21.15 -3.20 -0.37
C PRO A 478 20.89 -1.89 0.40
N ASN A 479 19.64 -1.41 0.49
CA ASN A 479 19.36 -0.06 0.99
C ASN A 479 18.61 -0.01 2.32
N GLU A 480 17.83 -1.04 2.64
CA GLU A 480 16.91 -1.01 3.78
C GLU A 480 17.37 -1.93 4.93
N TRP A 481 18.13 -2.98 4.65
CA TRP A 481 18.59 -3.94 5.66
C TRP A 481 19.83 -3.44 6.42
N PRO A 482 19.94 -3.73 7.74
CA PRO A 482 21.14 -3.45 8.50
C PRO A 482 22.37 -4.13 7.90
N GLN A 483 23.48 -3.42 7.76
CA GLN A 483 24.68 -3.91 7.07
C GLN A 483 25.14 -5.28 7.57
N GLY A 484 25.16 -5.50 8.89
CA GLY A 484 25.67 -6.78 9.45
C GLY A 484 24.83 -8.01 9.07
N ILE A 485 23.51 -7.85 8.82
CA ILE A 485 22.64 -8.92 8.30
C ILE A 485 22.80 -9.02 6.79
N ARG A 486 22.76 -7.88 6.09
CA ARG A 486 22.89 -7.85 4.64
C ARG A 486 24.12 -8.60 4.15
N ASP A 487 25.31 -8.29 4.71
CA ASP A 487 26.58 -8.91 4.31
C ASP A 487 26.55 -10.44 4.50
N LYS A 488 25.75 -10.94 5.45
CA LYS A 488 25.54 -12.37 5.68
C LYS A 488 24.53 -12.98 4.69
N LEU A 489 23.41 -12.31 4.45
CA LEU A 489 22.40 -12.76 3.49
C LEU A 489 22.94 -12.81 2.05
N GLU A 490 23.89 -11.95 1.71
CA GLU A 490 24.57 -11.97 0.40
C GLU A 490 25.54 -13.15 0.22
N THR A 491 25.99 -13.81 1.30
CA THR A 491 27.09 -14.77 1.24
C THR A 491 26.79 -16.15 1.83
N MET A 492 25.81 -16.26 2.72
CA MET A 492 25.53 -17.50 3.46
C MET A 492 24.49 -18.37 2.77
N THR A 493 24.73 -19.67 2.78
CA THR A 493 23.71 -20.69 2.49
C THR A 493 22.82 -20.93 3.72
N GLY A 494 21.68 -21.60 3.55
CA GLY A 494 20.85 -22.02 4.67
C GLY A 494 21.60 -22.91 5.68
N LYS A 495 22.51 -23.75 5.19
CA LYS A 495 23.40 -24.57 6.05
C LYS A 495 24.34 -23.69 6.88
N ASP A 496 24.94 -22.64 6.28
CA ASP A 496 25.79 -21.71 7.03
C ASP A 496 25.00 -20.97 8.12
N ILE A 497 23.75 -20.59 7.82
CA ILE A 497 22.83 -19.98 8.79
C ILE A 497 22.53 -20.97 9.91
N LEU A 498 22.16 -22.23 9.59
CA LEU A 498 21.91 -23.28 10.58
C LEU A 498 23.11 -23.48 11.50
N LEU A 499 24.32 -23.69 10.95
CA LEU A 499 25.53 -23.92 11.75
C LEU A 499 25.92 -22.71 12.61
N SER A 500 25.50 -21.50 12.21
CA SER A 500 25.73 -20.27 12.97
C SER A 500 24.72 -20.07 14.11
N THR A 501 23.65 -20.87 14.20
CA THR A 501 22.77 -20.89 15.36
C THR A 501 23.42 -21.53 16.58
N LEU A 502 24.45 -22.38 16.37
CA LEU A 502 25.18 -23.05 17.43
C LEU A 502 26.31 -22.14 17.98
N PRO A 503 26.68 -22.30 19.26
CA PRO A 503 27.82 -21.59 19.84
C PRO A 503 29.12 -21.83 19.08
N SER A 504 29.97 -20.80 18.99
CA SER A 504 31.27 -20.91 18.26
C SER A 504 32.27 -21.86 18.88
N SER A 505 32.10 -22.20 20.16
CA SER A 505 32.94 -23.16 20.90
C SER A 505 32.77 -24.65 20.48
N HIS A 506 31.75 -24.93 19.66
CA HIS A 506 31.45 -26.32 19.23
C HIS A 506 32.33 -26.73 18.06
N LEU A 507 33.11 -27.84 18.24
CA LEU A 507 34.07 -28.32 17.25
C LEU A 507 33.44 -29.15 16.13
N LEU A 508 32.29 -29.78 16.38
CA LEU A 508 31.55 -30.67 15.47
C LEU A 508 30.15 -30.13 15.22
N LYS A 509 30.05 -28.87 14.67
CA LYS A 509 28.79 -28.16 14.51
C LYS A 509 27.78 -28.88 13.63
N GLU A 510 28.23 -29.58 12.58
CA GLU A 510 27.31 -30.28 11.65
C GLU A 510 26.66 -31.48 12.33
N GLU A 511 27.45 -32.33 13.01
CA GLU A 511 26.94 -33.50 13.74
C GLU A 511 26.01 -33.08 14.89
N GLU A 512 26.28 -31.95 15.53
CA GLU A 512 25.44 -31.42 16.58
C GLU A 512 24.14 -30.83 16.02
N ALA A 513 24.20 -30.08 14.91
CA ALA A 513 23.04 -29.62 14.19
C ALA A 513 22.13 -30.77 13.79
N ASP A 514 22.73 -31.83 13.15
CA ASP A 514 22.02 -33.06 12.76
C ASP A 514 21.34 -33.72 13.97
N SER A 515 22.02 -33.80 15.12
CA SER A 515 21.46 -34.38 16.34
C SER A 515 20.21 -33.63 16.83
N ILE A 516 20.19 -32.31 16.66
CA ILE A 516 19.06 -31.46 17.07
C ILE A 516 17.92 -31.55 16.05
N ILE A 517 18.22 -31.46 14.74
CA ILE A 517 17.19 -31.33 13.71
C ILE A 517 16.64 -32.66 13.20
N ASN A 518 17.32 -33.79 13.45
CA ASN A 518 16.83 -35.12 13.07
C ASN A 518 15.42 -35.44 13.61
N GLN A 519 15.03 -34.90 14.77
CA GLN A 519 13.68 -35.08 15.29
C GLN A 519 12.59 -34.48 14.38
N TYR A 520 12.96 -33.54 13.51
CA TYR A 520 12.08 -32.92 12.51
C TYR A 520 12.18 -33.62 11.15
N GLY A 521 13.04 -34.62 11.01
CA GLY A 521 13.26 -35.38 9.77
C GLY A 521 14.21 -34.72 8.78
N TYR A 522 15.07 -33.78 9.21
CA TYR A 522 16.05 -33.07 8.40
C TYR A 522 17.47 -33.34 8.85
N THR A 523 18.42 -33.07 7.93
CA THR A 523 19.87 -33.01 8.17
C THR A 523 20.40 -31.63 7.77
N ALA A 524 21.59 -31.25 8.21
CA ALA A 524 22.23 -30.00 7.84
C ALA A 524 22.40 -29.84 6.31
N ARG A 525 22.53 -30.95 5.59
CA ARG A 525 22.65 -30.98 4.13
C ARG A 525 21.37 -30.50 3.43
N ASP A 526 20.21 -30.72 4.02
CA ASP A 526 18.92 -30.30 3.45
C ASP A 526 18.78 -28.76 3.41
N PHE A 527 19.55 -28.04 4.24
CA PHE A 527 19.62 -26.59 4.26
C PHE A 527 20.54 -25.98 3.19
N GLU A 528 21.26 -26.79 2.40
CA GLU A 528 22.10 -26.32 1.27
C GLU A 528 21.25 -25.89 0.04
N ASN A 529 19.95 -26.19 0.02
CA ASN A 529 19.09 -25.98 -1.14
C ASN A 529 18.62 -24.53 -1.30
N TRP A 530 19.01 -23.62 -0.40
CA TRP A 530 18.66 -22.20 -0.44
C TRP A 530 19.77 -21.34 0.19
N ASP A 531 19.72 -20.05 -0.08
CA ASP A 531 20.68 -19.05 0.39
C ASP A 531 19.98 -17.86 1.07
N GLY A 532 20.78 -16.90 1.54
CA GLY A 532 20.26 -15.72 2.21
C GLY A 532 19.43 -14.81 1.30
N MET A 533 19.65 -14.83 -0.03
CA MET A 533 18.79 -14.09 -0.97
C MET A 533 17.39 -14.74 -1.01
N ASN A 534 17.30 -16.06 -1.03
CA ASN A 534 16.01 -16.76 -0.92
C ASN A 534 15.29 -16.39 0.39
N LEU A 535 16.03 -16.37 1.52
CA LEU A 535 15.46 -15.95 2.81
C LEU A 535 14.93 -14.50 2.77
N SER A 536 15.68 -13.58 2.16
CA SER A 536 15.26 -12.19 2.01
C SER A 536 13.97 -12.07 1.18
N VAL A 537 13.88 -12.77 0.06
CA VAL A 537 12.69 -12.79 -0.80
C VAL A 537 11.49 -13.39 -0.05
N ASP A 538 11.67 -14.53 0.60
CA ASP A 538 10.59 -15.22 1.33
C ASP A 538 10.12 -14.42 2.55
N PHE A 539 11.02 -13.68 3.20
CA PHE A 539 10.65 -12.75 4.26
C PHE A 539 9.66 -11.69 3.74
N TYR A 540 9.92 -11.08 2.58
CA TYR A 540 9.01 -10.09 1.99
C TYR A 540 7.74 -10.73 1.42
N ARG A 541 7.81 -11.97 0.90
CA ARG A 541 6.61 -12.72 0.50
C ARG A 541 5.66 -12.90 1.69
N ILE A 542 6.17 -13.40 2.82
CA ILE A 542 5.36 -13.61 4.03
C ILE A 542 4.86 -12.27 4.58
N ARG A 543 5.71 -11.23 4.61
CA ARG A 543 5.30 -9.90 5.04
C ARG A 543 4.15 -9.33 4.21
N ASN A 544 4.21 -9.46 2.88
CA ASN A 544 3.24 -8.82 1.99
C ASN A 544 1.98 -9.66 1.76
N ALA A 545 2.10 -10.98 1.78
CA ALA A 545 1.02 -11.88 1.40
C ALA A 545 0.48 -12.72 2.55
N GLY A 546 1.10 -12.67 3.75
CA GLY A 546 0.67 -13.49 4.88
C GLY A 546 0.66 -14.97 4.53
N SER A 547 -0.47 -15.63 4.80
CA SER A 547 -0.66 -17.07 4.53
C SER A 547 -0.64 -17.43 3.04
N LEU A 548 -0.96 -16.50 2.14
CA LEU A 548 -0.93 -16.74 0.69
C LEU A 548 0.49 -17.00 0.18
N ALA A 549 1.52 -16.45 0.85
CA ALA A 549 2.92 -16.66 0.49
C ALA A 549 3.37 -18.13 0.59
N PHE A 550 2.67 -18.95 1.37
CA PHE A 550 3.09 -20.35 1.60
C PHE A 550 3.00 -21.20 0.32
N ALA A 551 2.20 -20.78 -0.65
CA ALA A 551 2.13 -21.45 -1.95
C ALA A 551 3.41 -21.24 -2.79
N ASP A 552 4.15 -20.15 -2.58
CA ASP A 552 5.33 -19.74 -3.35
C ASP A 552 6.65 -20.15 -2.70
N ILE A 553 6.59 -20.63 -1.47
CA ILE A 553 7.77 -21.06 -0.70
C ILE A 553 7.73 -22.57 -0.57
N PRO A 554 8.81 -23.30 -0.98
CA PRO A 554 8.87 -24.74 -0.81
C PRO A 554 8.58 -25.16 0.64
N ALA A 555 7.70 -26.16 0.83
CA ALA A 555 7.27 -26.60 2.15
C ALA A 555 8.42 -26.99 3.08
N ASP A 556 9.46 -27.64 2.54
CA ASP A 556 10.65 -27.98 3.32
C ASP A 556 11.37 -26.72 3.81
N ARG A 557 11.45 -25.68 2.98
CA ARG A 557 12.09 -24.41 3.37
C ARG A 557 11.30 -23.67 4.44
N LEU A 558 9.97 -23.65 4.36
CA LEU A 558 9.12 -23.10 5.44
C LEU A 558 9.32 -23.86 6.76
N ASN A 559 9.38 -25.19 6.71
CA ASN A 559 9.67 -26.02 7.89
C ASN A 559 11.06 -25.70 8.46
N GLN A 560 12.06 -25.52 7.60
CA GLN A 560 13.42 -25.16 8.01
C GLN A 560 13.48 -23.77 8.67
N TYR A 561 12.69 -22.79 8.19
CA TYR A 561 12.57 -21.49 8.86
C TYR A 561 11.93 -21.60 10.25
N ALA A 562 10.90 -22.44 10.41
CA ALA A 562 10.31 -22.70 11.72
C ALA A 562 11.32 -23.36 12.69
N ILE A 563 12.12 -24.33 12.21
CA ILE A 563 13.20 -24.96 12.99
C ILE A 563 14.25 -23.92 13.40
N LEU A 564 14.70 -23.06 12.48
CA LEU A 564 15.67 -22.00 12.78
C LEU A 564 15.14 -21.01 13.81
N ASN A 565 13.87 -20.64 13.71
CA ASN A 565 13.21 -19.81 14.72
C ASN A 565 13.27 -20.48 16.11
N ASP A 566 12.94 -21.75 16.20
CA ASP A 566 12.95 -22.49 17.47
C ASP A 566 14.36 -22.59 18.05
N MET A 567 15.37 -22.91 17.21
CA MET A 567 16.77 -22.99 17.64
C MET A 567 17.32 -21.66 18.15
N LEU A 568 16.95 -20.53 17.53
CA LEU A 568 17.45 -19.21 17.88
C LEU A 568 16.73 -18.60 19.10
N ASN A 569 15.42 -18.82 19.23
CA ASN A 569 14.60 -18.14 20.23
C ASN A 569 14.36 -18.97 21.52
N HIS A 570 14.65 -20.29 21.51
CA HIS A 570 14.53 -21.14 22.68
C HIS A 570 15.88 -21.54 23.29
N THR A 571 17.00 -21.12 22.70
CA THR A 571 18.35 -21.42 23.20
C THR A 571 18.96 -20.19 23.84
N GLU A 572 19.45 -20.31 25.09
CA GLU A 572 20.11 -19.20 25.80
C GLU A 572 21.29 -18.65 24.99
N ILE A 573 21.32 -17.35 24.74
CA ILE A 573 22.41 -16.66 24.04
C ILE A 573 23.42 -16.18 25.07
N VAL A 574 24.64 -16.75 25.03
CA VAL A 574 25.75 -16.33 25.90
C VAL A 574 26.49 -15.18 25.24
N VAL A 575 26.52 -14.01 25.89
CA VAL A 575 27.12 -12.76 25.38
C VAL A 575 28.63 -12.90 25.07
N SER A 576 29.32 -13.83 25.70
CA SER A 576 30.73 -14.11 25.43
C SER A 576 31.00 -14.99 24.20
N ASP A 577 29.94 -15.43 23.49
CA ASP A 577 30.05 -16.18 22.25
C ASP A 577 30.31 -15.23 21.06
N ASP A 578 31.29 -15.56 20.21
CA ASP A 578 31.59 -14.78 18.99
C ASP A 578 30.39 -14.69 18.03
N ASN A 579 29.44 -15.63 18.09
CA ASN A 579 28.22 -15.65 17.28
C ASN A 579 27.04 -14.94 17.96
N HIS A 580 27.20 -14.33 19.15
CA HIS A 580 26.06 -13.78 19.87
C HIS A 580 25.28 -12.72 19.07
N LEU A 581 25.97 -11.81 18.39
CA LEU A 581 25.36 -10.78 17.56
C LEU A 581 24.55 -11.39 16.40
N PHE A 582 25.13 -12.39 15.72
CA PHE A 582 24.41 -13.12 14.67
C PHE A 582 23.14 -13.78 15.22
N ARG A 583 23.25 -14.51 16.32
CA ARG A 583 22.14 -15.23 16.94
C ARG A 583 21.03 -14.27 17.39
N THR A 584 21.38 -13.12 17.95
CA THR A 584 20.41 -12.09 18.32
C THR A 584 19.69 -11.54 17.09
N GLN A 585 20.42 -11.10 16.07
CA GLN A 585 19.84 -10.50 14.88
C GLN A 585 18.98 -11.47 14.06
N PHE A 586 19.46 -12.71 13.85
CA PHE A 586 18.68 -13.72 13.15
C PHE A 586 17.52 -14.26 14.01
N GLY A 587 17.67 -14.30 15.33
CA GLY A 587 16.59 -14.61 16.25
C GLY A 587 15.43 -13.61 16.12
N LEU A 588 15.74 -12.30 16.10
CA LEU A 588 14.74 -11.25 15.84
C LEU A 588 14.11 -11.41 14.45
N LEU A 589 14.92 -11.64 13.40
CA LEU A 589 14.43 -11.81 12.04
C LEU A 589 13.42 -12.97 11.93
N PHE A 590 13.75 -14.14 12.46
CA PHE A 590 12.86 -15.30 12.42
C PHE A 590 11.65 -15.14 13.36
N SER A 591 11.78 -14.40 14.49
CA SER A 591 10.66 -14.03 15.34
C SER A 591 9.65 -13.15 14.60
N VAL A 592 10.13 -12.11 13.90
CA VAL A 592 9.30 -11.25 13.05
C VAL A 592 8.62 -12.06 11.95
N MET A 593 9.36 -12.94 11.26
CA MET A 593 8.83 -13.80 10.21
C MET A 593 7.74 -14.74 10.73
N LYS A 594 7.93 -15.34 11.92
CA LYS A 594 6.92 -16.15 12.60
C LYS A 594 5.66 -15.34 12.91
N LYS A 595 5.79 -14.14 13.46
CA LYS A 595 4.66 -13.27 13.80
C LYS A 595 3.85 -12.90 12.54
N PHE A 596 4.52 -12.55 11.43
CA PHE A 596 3.84 -12.34 10.15
C PHE A 596 3.12 -13.59 9.64
N ALA A 597 3.72 -14.76 9.82
CA ALA A 597 3.15 -16.03 9.39
C ALA A 597 1.99 -16.53 10.29
N THR A 598 1.86 -16.04 11.52
CA THR A 598 0.90 -16.53 12.52
C THR A 598 -0.09 -15.47 13.00
N GLY A 599 -0.27 -14.39 12.24
CA GLY A 599 -1.27 -13.35 12.51
C GLY A 599 -2.72 -13.83 12.45
N TYR A 600 -3.66 -12.90 12.49
CA TYR A 600 -5.07 -13.20 12.25
C TYR A 600 -5.28 -13.78 10.84
N PRO A 601 -6.40 -14.49 10.60
CA PRO A 601 -6.74 -14.96 9.25
C PRO A 601 -6.76 -13.81 8.25
N ASP A 602 -6.15 -14.02 7.08
CA ASP A 602 -5.89 -12.99 6.07
C ASP A 602 -6.41 -13.33 4.65
N ASP A 603 -6.75 -14.61 4.38
CA ASP A 603 -7.20 -15.08 3.06
C ASP A 603 -8.74 -15.16 2.97
N HIS A 604 -9.35 -16.18 3.59
CA HIS A 604 -10.79 -16.38 3.60
C HIS A 604 -11.27 -16.65 5.03
N PHE A 605 -12.06 -15.73 5.59
CA PHE A 605 -12.43 -15.78 7.01
C PHE A 605 -13.74 -15.05 7.30
N LEU A 606 -14.26 -15.30 8.49
CA LEU A 606 -15.48 -14.69 9.02
C LEU A 606 -15.17 -13.89 10.28
N ILE A 607 -15.68 -12.67 10.34
CA ILE A 607 -15.75 -11.86 11.55
C ILE A 607 -17.21 -11.84 12.03
N ASP A 608 -17.41 -12.14 13.31
CA ASP A 608 -18.67 -11.94 14.03
C ASP A 608 -18.53 -10.68 14.88
N LEU A 609 -19.17 -9.59 14.47
CA LEU A 609 -19.04 -8.28 15.11
C LEU A 609 -19.74 -8.22 16.46
N ASP A 610 -20.77 -9.04 16.69
CA ASP A 610 -21.51 -9.10 17.95
C ASP A 610 -20.76 -9.95 18.99
N GLU A 611 -20.26 -11.12 18.61
CA GLU A 611 -19.46 -11.98 19.47
C GLU A 611 -18.02 -11.47 19.64
N GLY A 612 -17.56 -10.67 18.71
CA GLY A 612 -16.18 -10.18 18.67
C GLY A 612 -15.17 -11.30 18.36
N SER A 613 -15.51 -12.22 17.46
CA SER A 613 -14.68 -13.34 17.08
C SER A 613 -14.28 -13.29 15.62
N ILE A 614 -13.10 -13.87 15.32
CA ILE A 614 -12.60 -14.05 13.96
C ILE A 614 -12.19 -15.51 13.77
N ARG A 615 -12.56 -16.11 12.63
CA ARG A 615 -12.20 -17.49 12.31
C ARG A 615 -11.91 -17.69 10.84
N SER A 616 -10.87 -18.46 10.53
CA SER A 616 -10.59 -18.89 9.17
C SER A 616 -11.70 -19.81 8.64
N LEU A 617 -12.04 -19.65 7.39
CA LEU A 617 -12.92 -20.55 6.63
C LEU A 617 -12.13 -21.54 5.75
N LYS A 618 -10.80 -21.40 5.73
CA LYS A 618 -9.87 -22.22 4.97
C LYS A 618 -8.83 -22.82 5.91
N GLU A 619 -8.59 -24.13 5.79
CA GLU A 619 -7.49 -24.77 6.51
C GLU A 619 -6.16 -24.49 5.79
N ILE A 620 -5.20 -23.92 6.52
CA ILE A 620 -3.86 -23.61 6.01
C ILE A 620 -2.83 -24.36 6.86
N SER A 621 -2.00 -25.15 6.20
CA SER A 621 -0.86 -25.80 6.87
C SER A 621 0.22 -24.76 7.15
N ASN A 622 0.39 -24.41 8.43
CA ASN A 622 1.37 -23.41 8.87
C ASN A 622 2.40 -24.04 9.80
N PRO A 623 3.65 -24.24 9.36
CA PRO A 623 4.67 -24.90 10.17
C PRO A 623 5.10 -24.08 11.39
N PHE A 624 4.87 -22.77 11.42
CA PHE A 624 5.19 -21.93 12.56
C PHE A 624 4.23 -22.09 13.76
N LEU A 625 3.05 -22.69 13.54
CA LEU A 625 2.09 -22.97 14.64
C LEU A 625 2.44 -24.22 15.45
N GLY A 626 3.42 -25.01 15.03
CA GLY A 626 3.75 -26.30 15.63
C GLY A 626 2.74 -27.40 15.25
N LYS A 627 3.10 -28.66 15.51
CA LYS A 627 2.18 -29.81 15.36
C LYS A 627 1.35 -29.96 16.62
#